data_aefa99a9a927d3636558377fc599122c
#
_entry.id   aefa99a9a927d3636558377fc599122c
#
_cell.length_a   1.000
_cell.length_b   1.000
_cell.length_c   1.000
_cell.angle_alpha   90.00
_cell.angle_beta   90.00
_cell.angle_gamma   90.00
#
_symmetry.space_group_name_H-M   'P 1'
#
loop_
_entity.id
_entity.type
_entity.pdbx_description
1 polymer ?
#
loop_
_entity_poly.entity_id
_entity_poly.type
_entity_poly.pdbx_seq_one_letter_code
_entity_poly.pdbx_strand_id
1 'polypeptide(L)'
;MSDVHTQDAPAMTQQNRTGPNPAGDFIWYELMTIDAEGAKAFYDAVVGWNISEGAAEYAGYRMIGTGDGGFAGGVLPITAEMQTHGARPGWLGYLNVSDVDDKAAAIETAGGKKYMGPHDIPNVGRIAMMADPQGAPFYVMKPIPPKGRENEPSTVFSPTDRGRCAWNELLTSDPVAARKFYGDQFGWTTDNFMDMGEHGEYCFIEHHGLTLGAIAGTMGEQPSHWRFYFRVPSVGKAKGVVEAKGGKIVMGPMEVPGGDHIVIGIDPQGAEFALVGKA
;
A
#
# COMPACT_ATOMS: atom_id res chain seq x y z
N MET A 1 -31.88 -3.07 21.84
CA MET A 1 -30.56 -3.59 22.28
C MET A 1 -30.22 -4.68 21.28
N SER A 2 -29.48 -4.32 20.26
CA SER A 2 -29.05 -5.24 19.19
C SER A 2 -27.63 -5.64 19.50
N ASP A 3 -27.41 -6.92 19.74
CA ASP A 3 -26.11 -7.51 19.99
C ASP A 3 -25.20 -7.29 18.79
N VAL A 4 -24.19 -6.44 18.97
CA VAL A 4 -23.07 -6.30 18.03
C VAL A 4 -22.26 -7.58 18.15
N HIS A 5 -22.40 -8.48 17.19
CA HIS A 5 -21.47 -9.60 17.03
C HIS A 5 -20.12 -9.07 16.52
N THR A 6 -19.31 -8.57 17.45
CA THR A 6 -17.86 -8.48 17.23
C THR A 6 -17.31 -9.90 17.31
N GLN A 7 -17.23 -10.59 16.19
CA GLN A 7 -16.34 -11.74 16.08
C GLN A 7 -14.92 -11.19 16.05
N ASP A 8 -14.14 -11.45 17.11
CA ASP A 8 -12.70 -11.29 17.09
C ASP A 8 -12.14 -12.16 15.97
N ALA A 9 -11.76 -11.53 14.85
CA ALA A 9 -11.08 -12.24 13.77
C ALA A 9 -9.74 -12.77 14.33
N PRO A 10 -9.42 -14.06 14.10
CA PRO A 10 -8.14 -14.58 14.54
C PRO A 10 -7.02 -13.83 13.84
N ALA A 11 -6.15 -13.18 14.60
CA ALA A 11 -4.96 -12.51 14.09
C ALA A 11 -4.02 -13.56 13.48
N MET A 12 -4.18 -13.82 12.19
CA MET A 12 -3.20 -14.58 11.40
C MET A 12 -2.00 -13.67 11.19
N THR A 13 -0.88 -13.99 11.81
CA THR A 13 0.38 -13.29 11.57
C THR A 13 1.04 -13.84 10.32
N GLN A 14 1.61 -12.97 9.48
CA GLN A 14 2.37 -13.34 8.27
C GLN A 14 3.56 -14.28 8.57
N GLN A 15 4.02 -14.34 9.81
CA GLN A 15 5.11 -15.20 10.30
C GLN A 15 4.93 -16.70 10.03
N ASN A 16 3.73 -17.15 9.66
CA ASN A 16 3.44 -18.56 9.38
C ASN A 16 3.31 -18.88 7.88
N ARG A 17 3.50 -17.90 6.98
CA ARG A 17 3.50 -18.19 5.54
C ARG A 17 4.81 -18.80 5.11
N THR A 18 4.74 -20.01 4.57
CA THR A 18 5.85 -20.70 3.90
C THR A 18 5.59 -20.67 2.40
N GLY A 19 6.62 -20.33 1.62
CA GLY A 19 6.52 -20.27 0.16
C GLY A 19 6.26 -18.86 -0.39
N PRO A 20 6.23 -18.71 -1.73
CA PRO A 20 6.03 -17.41 -2.39
C PRO A 20 4.64 -16.85 -2.10
N ASN A 21 4.48 -15.53 -2.22
CA ASN A 21 3.19 -14.88 -2.07
C ASN A 21 2.18 -15.41 -3.11
N PRO A 22 0.93 -15.71 -2.72
CA PRO A 22 -0.15 -15.97 -3.65
C PRO A 22 -0.39 -14.80 -4.61
N ALA A 23 -0.98 -15.08 -5.77
CA ALA A 23 -1.50 -14.02 -6.62
C ALA A 23 -2.58 -13.24 -5.85
N GLY A 24 -2.53 -11.90 -5.92
CA GLY A 24 -3.40 -11.00 -5.17
C GLY A 24 -2.82 -10.46 -3.86
N ASP A 25 -1.65 -10.94 -3.42
CA ASP A 25 -0.97 -10.34 -2.28
C ASP A 25 -0.25 -9.04 -2.69
N PHE A 26 -0.17 -8.07 -1.76
CA PHE A 26 0.75 -6.95 -1.89
C PHE A 26 2.19 -7.44 -1.64
N ILE A 27 3.07 -7.19 -2.62
CA ILE A 27 4.46 -7.64 -2.60
C ILE A 27 5.48 -6.52 -2.61
N TRP A 28 5.06 -5.28 -2.86
CA TRP A 28 5.91 -4.10 -2.86
C TRP A 28 5.08 -2.83 -2.66
N TYR A 29 5.72 -1.79 -2.08
CA TYR A 29 5.16 -0.44 -1.99
C TYR A 29 6.15 0.55 -2.58
N GLU A 30 5.67 1.51 -3.36
CA GLU A 30 6.51 2.48 -4.03
C GLU A 30 6.04 3.90 -3.76
N LEU A 31 6.94 4.71 -3.26
CA LEU A 31 6.74 6.16 -3.20
C LEU A 31 7.24 6.79 -4.50
N MET A 32 6.32 7.38 -5.25
CA MET A 32 6.67 8.30 -6.32
C MET A 32 6.86 9.70 -5.75
N THR A 33 8.00 10.37 -6.02
CA THR A 33 8.29 11.69 -5.46
C THR A 33 9.11 12.56 -6.42
N ILE A 34 8.93 13.87 -6.33
CA ILE A 34 9.72 14.86 -7.08
C ILE A 34 11.06 15.20 -6.41
N ASP A 35 11.22 14.81 -5.13
CA ASP A 35 12.44 15.03 -4.34
C ASP A 35 12.74 13.80 -3.48
N ALA A 36 13.56 12.90 -4.03
CA ALA A 36 13.92 11.66 -3.36
C ALA A 36 14.82 11.86 -2.14
N GLU A 37 15.64 12.91 -2.11
CA GLU A 37 16.46 13.26 -0.95
C GLU A 37 15.61 13.80 0.20
N GLY A 38 14.68 14.71 -0.11
CA GLY A 38 13.73 15.20 0.87
C GLY A 38 12.82 14.09 1.42
N ALA A 39 12.36 13.18 0.57
CA ALA A 39 11.59 12.01 0.98
C ALA A 39 12.41 11.09 1.90
N LYS A 40 13.69 10.80 1.57
CA LYS A 40 14.60 10.06 2.45
C LYS A 40 14.73 10.72 3.82
N ALA A 41 15.05 12.01 3.86
CA ALA A 41 15.24 12.75 5.11
C ALA A 41 13.96 12.80 5.97
N PHE A 42 12.80 12.75 5.34
CA PHE A 42 11.49 12.73 6.00
C PHE A 42 11.18 11.33 6.55
N TYR A 43 11.12 10.30 5.69
CA TYR A 43 10.66 8.98 6.08
C TYR A 43 11.65 8.21 6.96
N ASP A 44 12.97 8.40 6.80
CA ASP A 44 13.97 7.85 7.72
C ASP A 44 13.72 8.36 9.14
N ALA A 45 13.35 9.64 9.31
CA ALA A 45 13.06 10.23 10.60
C ALA A 45 11.67 9.82 11.15
N VAL A 46 10.64 9.75 10.31
CA VAL A 46 9.24 9.53 10.71
C VAL A 46 8.97 8.05 11.02
N VAL A 47 9.41 7.16 10.14
CA VAL A 47 9.13 5.71 10.23
C VAL A 47 10.30 4.95 10.84
N GLY A 48 11.51 5.49 10.73
CA GLY A 48 12.74 4.82 11.16
C GLY A 48 13.29 3.91 10.06
N TRP A 49 13.03 4.23 8.80
CA TRP A 49 13.60 3.53 7.66
C TRP A 49 15.07 3.87 7.44
N ASN A 50 15.71 3.12 6.56
CA ASN A 50 17.02 3.38 6.00
C ASN A 50 16.91 3.37 4.48
N ILE A 51 16.46 4.48 3.91
CA ILE A 51 16.32 4.63 2.47
C ILE A 51 17.72 4.76 1.87
N SER A 52 18.04 3.92 0.89
CA SER A 52 19.35 3.91 0.25
C SER A 52 19.61 5.19 -0.57
N GLU A 53 20.88 5.44 -0.87
CA GLU A 53 21.24 6.40 -1.91
C GLU A 53 20.72 5.93 -3.28
N GLY A 54 20.40 6.88 -4.14
CA GLY A 54 19.92 6.58 -5.50
C GLY A 54 21.06 6.04 -6.37
N ALA A 55 20.83 4.90 -7.02
CA ALA A 55 21.77 4.34 -7.95
C ALA A 55 21.50 4.87 -9.37
N ALA A 56 22.51 5.46 -10.01
CA ALA A 56 22.37 6.03 -11.36
C ALA A 56 21.96 4.98 -12.41
N GLU A 57 22.41 3.74 -12.25
CA GLU A 57 22.07 2.61 -13.11
C GLU A 57 20.56 2.22 -13.05
N TYR A 58 19.86 2.60 -11.96
CA TYR A 58 18.42 2.42 -11.78
C TYR A 58 17.66 3.75 -11.81
N ALA A 59 18.13 4.73 -12.58
CA ALA A 59 17.49 6.04 -12.71
C ALA A 59 17.23 6.75 -11.37
N GLY A 60 18.09 6.54 -10.38
CA GLY A 60 17.97 7.13 -9.06
C GLY A 60 16.98 6.42 -8.11
N TYR A 61 16.46 5.25 -8.50
CA TYR A 61 15.60 4.44 -7.63
C TYR A 61 16.30 4.08 -6.32
N ARG A 62 15.56 4.10 -5.21
CA ARG A 62 16.08 3.84 -3.88
C ARG A 62 15.31 2.71 -3.21
N MET A 63 16.01 1.87 -2.48
CA MET A 63 15.41 0.82 -1.66
C MET A 63 15.05 1.39 -0.29
N ILE A 64 13.87 1.05 0.23
CA ILE A 64 13.44 1.40 1.58
C ILE A 64 13.78 0.21 2.49
N GLY A 65 14.94 0.28 3.14
CA GLY A 65 15.38 -0.72 4.11
C GLY A 65 14.69 -0.54 5.47
N THR A 66 14.44 -1.64 6.14
CA THR A 66 13.94 -1.67 7.52
C THR A 66 15.04 -2.08 8.49
N GLY A 67 14.90 -1.74 9.78
CA GLY A 67 15.96 -1.97 10.77
C GLY A 67 16.30 -3.43 11.04
N ASP A 68 15.53 -4.38 10.53
CA ASP A 68 15.74 -5.83 10.64
C ASP A 68 16.46 -6.44 9.43
N GLY A 69 16.94 -5.61 8.50
CA GLY A 69 17.59 -6.04 7.27
C GLY A 69 16.68 -6.41 6.12
N GLY A 70 15.35 -6.25 6.29
CA GLY A 70 14.38 -6.43 5.22
C GLY A 70 14.07 -5.12 4.48
N PHE A 71 13.00 -5.15 3.67
CA PHE A 71 12.55 -4.00 2.88
C PHE A 71 11.07 -3.70 3.14
N ALA A 72 10.72 -2.42 3.04
CA ALA A 72 9.33 -1.95 3.04
C ALA A 72 8.86 -1.56 1.64
N GLY A 73 9.77 -1.31 0.70
CA GLY A 73 9.44 -0.85 -0.63
C GLY A 73 10.57 -0.10 -1.31
N GLY A 74 10.21 0.85 -2.18
CA GLY A 74 11.17 1.69 -2.88
C GLY A 74 10.67 3.12 -3.07
N VAL A 75 11.60 3.99 -3.50
CA VAL A 75 11.33 5.38 -3.87
C VAL A 75 11.69 5.57 -5.33
N LEU A 76 10.71 5.96 -6.13
CA LEU A 76 10.86 6.28 -7.55
C LEU A 76 10.88 7.80 -7.75
N PRO A 77 12.01 8.38 -8.20
CA PRO A 77 12.04 9.79 -8.58
C PRO A 77 11.14 10.03 -9.80
N ILE A 78 10.21 10.98 -9.69
CA ILE A 78 9.34 11.40 -10.80
C ILE A 78 10.16 12.30 -11.72
N THR A 79 10.36 11.88 -12.97
CA THR A 79 11.05 12.69 -13.99
C THR A 79 10.15 13.80 -14.52
N ALA A 80 10.73 14.81 -15.18
CA ALA A 80 9.97 15.87 -15.84
C ALA A 80 9.02 15.31 -16.92
N GLU A 81 9.44 14.27 -17.63
CA GLU A 81 8.61 13.57 -18.59
C GLU A 81 7.39 12.91 -17.95
N MET A 82 7.60 12.18 -16.84
CA MET A 82 6.50 11.57 -16.09
C MET A 82 5.50 12.62 -15.59
N GLN A 83 5.99 13.80 -15.15
CA GLN A 83 5.12 14.90 -14.73
C GLN A 83 4.24 15.41 -15.88
N THR A 84 4.77 15.51 -17.11
CA THR A 84 3.98 15.90 -18.29
C THR A 84 2.88 14.88 -18.62
N HIS A 85 3.06 13.62 -18.26
CA HIS A 85 2.06 12.56 -18.39
C HIS A 85 1.16 12.40 -17.16
N GLY A 86 1.23 13.35 -16.21
CA GLY A 86 0.31 13.41 -15.08
C GLY A 86 0.77 12.71 -13.81
N ALA A 87 2.01 12.19 -13.75
CA ALA A 87 2.54 11.63 -12.53
C ALA A 87 2.58 12.68 -11.39
N ARG A 88 2.21 12.26 -10.20
CA ARG A 88 2.17 13.08 -8.99
C ARG A 88 2.80 12.31 -7.83
N PRO A 89 3.33 12.99 -6.81
CA PRO A 89 3.77 12.33 -5.59
C PRO A 89 2.65 11.51 -4.96
N GLY A 90 2.99 10.28 -4.53
CA GLY A 90 2.03 9.38 -3.90
C GLY A 90 2.60 7.97 -3.75
N TRP A 91 1.93 7.18 -2.93
CA TRP A 91 2.24 5.78 -2.70
C TRP A 91 1.42 4.86 -3.60
N LEU A 92 2.05 3.83 -4.12
CA LEU A 92 1.43 2.79 -4.95
C LEU A 92 1.78 1.40 -4.40
N GLY A 93 0.80 0.50 -4.40
CA GLY A 93 1.00 -0.90 -4.05
C GLY A 93 1.16 -1.77 -5.29
N TYR A 94 1.95 -2.83 -5.16
CA TYR A 94 2.18 -3.83 -6.20
C TYR A 94 1.51 -5.14 -5.81
N LEU A 95 0.61 -5.61 -6.62
CA LEU A 95 -0.09 -6.88 -6.45
C LEU A 95 0.61 -7.99 -7.24
N ASN A 96 0.91 -9.10 -6.57
CA ASN A 96 1.49 -10.28 -7.20
C ASN A 96 0.51 -10.90 -8.20
N VAL A 97 1.01 -11.28 -9.36
CA VAL A 97 0.25 -11.99 -10.39
C VAL A 97 1.08 -13.08 -11.05
N SER A 98 0.43 -14.12 -11.55
CA SER A 98 1.10 -15.22 -12.25
C SER A 98 1.52 -14.82 -13.66
N ASP A 99 0.75 -13.94 -14.31
CA ASP A 99 1.02 -13.40 -15.65
C ASP A 99 0.54 -11.96 -15.72
N VAL A 100 1.43 -11.03 -16.10
CA VAL A 100 1.14 -9.60 -16.14
C VAL A 100 0.34 -9.22 -17.38
N ASP A 101 0.62 -9.84 -18.53
CA ASP A 101 -0.07 -9.53 -19.79
C ASP A 101 -1.53 -9.97 -19.72
N ASP A 102 -1.76 -11.21 -19.30
CA ASP A 102 -3.11 -11.76 -19.12
C ASP A 102 -3.90 -10.96 -18.06
N LYS A 103 -3.24 -10.61 -16.95
CA LYS A 103 -3.89 -9.83 -15.88
C LYS A 103 -4.22 -8.42 -16.34
N ALA A 104 -3.32 -7.73 -17.05
CA ALA A 104 -3.59 -6.40 -17.59
C ALA A 104 -4.77 -6.41 -18.56
N ALA A 105 -4.84 -7.40 -19.46
CA ALA A 105 -5.96 -7.57 -20.38
C ALA A 105 -7.29 -7.86 -19.64
N ALA A 106 -7.26 -8.70 -18.60
CA ALA A 106 -8.44 -9.00 -17.78
C ALA A 106 -8.95 -7.76 -17.03
N ILE A 107 -8.04 -6.94 -16.48
CA ILE A 107 -8.37 -5.68 -15.80
C ILE A 107 -9.01 -4.69 -16.79
N GLU A 108 -8.45 -4.51 -18.00
CA GLU A 108 -9.03 -3.66 -19.04
C GLU A 108 -10.43 -4.16 -19.45
N THR A 109 -10.61 -5.47 -19.61
CA THR A 109 -11.91 -6.09 -19.92
C THR A 109 -12.94 -5.86 -18.80
N ALA A 110 -12.49 -5.81 -17.55
CA ALA A 110 -13.34 -5.54 -16.38
C ALA A 110 -13.61 -4.03 -16.15
N GLY A 111 -13.21 -3.15 -17.08
CA GLY A 111 -13.45 -1.72 -17.01
C GLY A 111 -12.34 -0.91 -16.35
N GLY A 112 -11.26 -1.55 -15.94
CA GLY A 112 -10.06 -0.85 -15.45
C GLY A 112 -9.27 -0.21 -16.59
N LYS A 113 -8.23 0.52 -16.23
CA LYS A 113 -7.40 1.27 -17.18
C LYS A 113 -5.94 0.90 -17.03
N LYS A 114 -5.25 0.75 -18.14
CA LYS A 114 -3.80 0.59 -18.20
C LYS A 114 -3.13 1.96 -18.40
N TYR A 115 -2.20 2.30 -17.51
CA TYR A 115 -1.40 3.53 -17.61
C TYR A 115 -0.02 3.27 -18.21
N MET A 116 0.59 2.09 -17.89
CA MET A 116 1.94 1.78 -18.36
C MET A 116 2.14 0.26 -18.48
N GLY A 117 3.00 -0.14 -19.40
CA GLY A 117 3.40 -1.53 -19.60
C GLY A 117 2.39 -2.37 -20.36
N PRO A 118 2.44 -3.71 -20.29
CA PRO A 118 3.45 -4.52 -19.58
C PRO A 118 4.88 -4.33 -20.09
N HIS A 119 5.86 -4.30 -19.21
CA HIS A 119 7.28 -4.30 -19.60
C HIS A 119 8.15 -5.01 -18.55
N ASP A 120 9.33 -5.45 -18.98
CA ASP A 120 10.28 -6.12 -18.11
C ASP A 120 11.24 -5.11 -17.47
N ILE A 121 11.47 -5.25 -16.15
CA ILE A 121 12.57 -4.62 -15.44
C ILE A 121 13.63 -5.72 -15.26
N PRO A 122 14.83 -5.60 -15.87
CA PRO A 122 15.86 -6.62 -15.82
C PRO A 122 16.19 -7.05 -14.37
N ASN A 123 16.19 -8.36 -14.12
CA ASN A 123 16.46 -8.99 -12.81
C ASN A 123 15.45 -8.64 -11.69
N VAL A 124 14.37 -7.92 -11.98
CA VAL A 124 13.36 -7.52 -11.00
C VAL A 124 12.02 -8.18 -11.28
N GLY A 125 11.53 -8.12 -12.50
CA GLY A 125 10.27 -8.72 -12.88
C GLY A 125 9.58 -8.02 -14.05
N ARG A 126 8.38 -8.49 -14.36
CA ARG A 126 7.48 -7.87 -15.32
C ARG A 126 6.40 -7.10 -14.59
N ILE A 127 6.10 -5.89 -15.04
CA ILE A 127 5.14 -4.99 -14.36
C ILE A 127 4.19 -4.33 -15.36
N ALA A 128 3.01 -3.93 -14.85
CA ALA A 128 2.14 -2.96 -15.51
C ALA A 128 1.48 -2.06 -14.45
N MET A 129 1.33 -0.78 -14.77
CA MET A 129 0.58 0.18 -13.96
C MET A 129 -0.86 0.23 -14.46
N MET A 130 -1.78 -0.06 -13.57
CA MET A 130 -3.21 -0.15 -13.82
C MET A 130 -3.98 0.80 -12.92
N ALA A 131 -5.25 1.00 -13.23
CA ALA A 131 -6.24 1.51 -12.30
C ALA A 131 -7.49 0.62 -12.32
N ASP A 132 -8.20 0.58 -11.21
CA ASP A 132 -9.51 -0.04 -11.15
C ASP A 132 -10.58 0.79 -11.92
N PRO A 133 -11.81 0.30 -12.09
CA PRO A 133 -12.86 1.03 -12.78
C PRO A 133 -13.23 2.38 -12.15
N GLN A 134 -12.93 2.60 -10.88
CA GLN A 134 -13.15 3.84 -10.15
C GLN A 134 -11.94 4.79 -10.20
N GLY A 135 -10.84 4.34 -10.81
CA GLY A 135 -9.64 5.13 -11.06
C GLY A 135 -8.53 5.04 -10.01
N ALA A 136 -8.65 4.17 -9.00
CA ALA A 136 -7.59 3.95 -8.02
C ALA A 136 -6.39 3.24 -8.66
N PRO A 137 -5.18 3.85 -8.67
CA PRO A 137 -4.02 3.29 -9.32
C PRO A 137 -3.30 2.24 -8.46
N PHE A 138 -2.76 1.23 -9.12
CA PHE A 138 -1.90 0.19 -8.52
C PHE A 138 -1.03 -0.46 -9.58
N TYR A 139 -0.01 -1.22 -9.15
CA TYR A 139 0.76 -2.06 -10.05
C TYR A 139 0.35 -3.53 -9.95
N VAL A 140 0.44 -4.24 -11.06
CA VAL A 140 0.51 -5.70 -11.09
C VAL A 140 1.93 -6.11 -11.44
N MET A 141 2.45 -7.13 -10.76
CA MET A 141 3.83 -7.58 -10.93
C MET A 141 3.95 -9.09 -10.85
N LYS A 142 4.73 -9.66 -11.77
CA LYS A 142 5.33 -10.98 -11.65
C LYS A 142 6.80 -10.79 -11.29
N PRO A 143 7.20 -10.97 -10.02
CA PRO A 143 8.58 -10.75 -9.60
C PRO A 143 9.51 -11.86 -10.10
N ILE A 144 10.79 -11.52 -10.26
CA ILE A 144 11.89 -12.49 -10.37
C ILE A 144 12.55 -12.54 -8.97
N PRO A 145 12.33 -13.60 -8.19
CA PRO A 145 12.92 -13.72 -6.87
C PRO A 145 14.46 -13.77 -6.94
N PRO A 146 15.18 -13.23 -5.95
CA PRO A 146 16.61 -13.39 -5.89
C PRO A 146 17.01 -14.87 -5.83
N LYS A 147 18.13 -15.22 -6.48
CA LYS A 147 18.63 -16.59 -6.51
C LYS A 147 18.82 -17.15 -5.09
N GLY A 148 18.23 -18.33 -4.85
CA GLY A 148 18.25 -19.01 -3.55
C GLY A 148 17.15 -18.54 -2.59
N ARG A 149 16.28 -17.60 -3.01
CA ARG A 149 15.14 -17.09 -2.22
C ARG A 149 13.81 -17.24 -2.96
N GLU A 150 13.75 -18.14 -3.93
CA GLU A 150 12.59 -18.33 -4.83
C GLU A 150 11.32 -18.76 -4.08
N ASN A 151 11.50 -19.39 -2.91
CA ASN A 151 10.41 -19.85 -2.06
C ASN A 151 10.16 -18.97 -0.83
N GLU A 152 10.79 -17.79 -0.75
CA GLU A 152 10.57 -16.87 0.35
C GLU A 152 9.46 -15.88 0.00
N PRO A 153 8.51 -15.60 0.92
CA PRO A 153 7.51 -14.55 0.71
C PRO A 153 8.14 -13.17 0.79
N SER A 154 7.55 -12.19 0.12
CA SER A 154 7.81 -10.79 0.40
C SER A 154 7.37 -10.45 1.81
N THR A 155 8.17 -9.69 2.54
CA THR A 155 7.89 -9.27 3.91
C THR A 155 7.49 -7.80 4.02
N VAL A 156 7.20 -7.12 2.90
CA VAL A 156 6.86 -5.69 2.88
C VAL A 156 5.53 -5.36 3.57
N PHE A 157 4.61 -6.34 3.61
CA PHE A 157 3.36 -6.26 4.36
C PHE A 157 3.47 -7.09 5.64
N SER A 158 3.17 -6.49 6.77
CA SER A 158 3.04 -7.17 8.07
C SER A 158 2.15 -6.36 9.00
N PRO A 159 1.04 -6.92 9.50
CA PRO A 159 0.17 -6.23 10.46
C PRO A 159 0.88 -5.84 11.76
N THR A 160 1.99 -6.48 12.10
CA THR A 160 2.64 -6.34 13.42
C THR A 160 4.05 -5.78 13.38
N ASP A 161 4.79 -5.97 12.28
CA ASP A 161 6.22 -5.62 12.24
C ASP A 161 6.42 -4.14 11.94
N ARG A 162 7.33 -3.52 12.69
CA ARG A 162 7.65 -2.10 12.55
C ARG A 162 8.29 -1.81 11.21
N GLY A 163 7.97 -0.63 10.65
CA GLY A 163 8.49 -0.20 9.36
C GLY A 163 7.89 -0.93 8.16
N ARG A 164 6.93 -1.84 8.35
CA ARG A 164 6.18 -2.49 7.28
C ARG A 164 4.87 -1.79 7.02
N CYS A 165 4.29 -1.96 5.84
CA CYS A 165 2.90 -1.64 5.64
C CYS A 165 2.06 -2.64 6.46
N ALA A 166 1.18 -2.13 7.30
CA ALA A 166 0.37 -2.94 8.21
C ALA A 166 -1.10 -2.97 7.80
N TRP A 167 -1.52 -2.08 6.89
CA TRP A 167 -2.89 -1.99 6.41
C TRP A 167 -2.95 -1.31 5.05
N ASN A 168 -3.79 -1.83 4.16
CA ASN A 168 -4.04 -1.28 2.82
C ASN A 168 -5.51 -0.85 2.76
N GLU A 169 -5.78 0.43 2.57
CA GLU A 169 -7.12 0.98 2.56
C GLU A 169 -7.45 1.52 1.18
N LEU A 170 -8.47 0.93 0.54
CA LEU A 170 -9.04 1.50 -0.68
C LEU A 170 -10.19 2.42 -0.31
N LEU A 171 -10.04 3.69 -0.63
CA LEU A 171 -11.12 4.67 -0.61
C LEU A 171 -11.63 4.86 -2.03
N THR A 172 -12.90 4.55 -2.27
CA THR A 172 -13.44 4.48 -3.63
C THR A 172 -14.83 5.11 -3.73
N SER A 173 -15.14 5.65 -4.92
CA SER A 173 -16.45 6.23 -5.21
C SER A 173 -17.58 5.20 -5.29
N ASP A 174 -17.24 3.92 -5.52
CA ASP A 174 -18.20 2.81 -5.56
C ASP A 174 -17.63 1.56 -4.87
N PRO A 175 -17.80 1.44 -3.53
CA PRO A 175 -17.29 0.29 -2.77
C PRO A 175 -17.85 -1.06 -3.22
N VAL A 176 -19.11 -1.10 -3.68
CA VAL A 176 -19.76 -2.35 -4.10
C VAL A 176 -19.11 -2.86 -5.39
N ALA A 177 -18.95 -1.99 -6.38
CA ALA A 177 -18.29 -2.34 -7.64
C ALA A 177 -16.80 -2.67 -7.42
N ALA A 178 -16.10 -1.95 -6.54
CA ALA A 178 -14.71 -2.23 -6.21
C ALA A 178 -14.54 -3.60 -5.55
N ARG A 179 -15.36 -3.95 -4.56
CA ARG A 179 -15.34 -5.28 -3.93
C ARG A 179 -15.49 -6.39 -4.95
N LYS A 180 -16.45 -6.25 -5.87
CA LYS A 180 -16.65 -7.21 -6.95
C LYS A 180 -15.41 -7.29 -7.86
N PHE A 181 -14.88 -6.14 -8.29
CA PHE A 181 -13.71 -6.07 -9.17
C PHE A 181 -12.48 -6.76 -8.54
N TYR A 182 -12.12 -6.39 -7.32
CA TYR A 182 -10.96 -6.98 -6.65
C TYR A 182 -11.16 -8.45 -6.29
N GLY A 183 -12.39 -8.86 -5.96
CA GLY A 183 -12.75 -10.27 -5.78
C GLY A 183 -12.54 -11.09 -7.04
N ASP A 184 -13.06 -10.62 -8.18
CA ASP A 184 -12.93 -11.30 -9.48
C ASP A 184 -11.47 -11.32 -9.98
N GLN A 185 -10.73 -10.22 -9.78
CA GLN A 185 -9.37 -10.08 -10.31
C GLN A 185 -8.29 -10.73 -9.43
N PHE A 186 -8.46 -10.70 -8.11
CA PHE A 186 -7.40 -11.08 -7.16
C PHE A 186 -7.82 -12.12 -6.13
N GLY A 187 -9.07 -12.58 -6.15
CA GLY A 187 -9.58 -13.60 -5.25
C GLY A 187 -9.81 -13.12 -3.81
N TRP A 188 -9.95 -11.80 -3.62
CA TRP A 188 -10.25 -11.25 -2.29
C TRP A 188 -11.69 -11.51 -1.90
N THR A 189 -11.91 -11.80 -0.61
CA THR A 189 -13.24 -11.84 -0.01
C THR A 189 -13.42 -10.62 0.89
N THR A 190 -14.66 -10.12 0.98
CA THR A 190 -15.00 -8.91 1.73
C THR A 190 -16.32 -9.09 2.46
N ASP A 191 -16.53 -10.30 3.01
CA ASP A 191 -17.79 -10.68 3.68
C ASP A 191 -17.90 -10.09 5.09
N ASN A 192 -16.74 -9.77 5.71
CA ASN A 192 -16.66 -9.13 7.02
C ASN A 192 -16.58 -7.61 6.86
N PHE A 193 -17.36 -6.89 7.62
CA PHE A 193 -17.36 -5.42 7.59
C PHE A 193 -17.67 -4.81 8.96
N MET A 194 -17.32 -3.54 9.10
CA MET A 194 -17.74 -2.68 10.20
C MET A 194 -18.71 -1.63 9.66
N ASP A 195 -19.85 -1.48 10.31
CA ASP A 195 -20.83 -0.45 9.97
C ASP A 195 -20.33 0.91 10.50
N MET A 196 -20.11 1.86 9.57
CA MET A 196 -19.65 3.22 9.86
C MET A 196 -20.82 4.23 9.84
N GLY A 197 -22.06 3.75 9.96
CA GLY A 197 -23.26 4.57 9.95
C GLY A 197 -23.48 5.30 8.62
N GLU A 198 -23.55 6.62 8.65
CA GLU A 198 -23.75 7.45 7.45
C GLU A 198 -22.58 7.35 6.42
N HIS A 199 -21.43 6.86 6.84
CA HIS A 199 -20.26 6.64 5.97
C HIS A 199 -20.28 5.25 5.28
N GLY A 200 -21.32 4.42 5.52
CA GLY A 200 -21.49 3.11 4.91
C GLY A 200 -20.65 2.02 5.58
N GLU A 201 -20.32 0.99 4.80
CA GLU A 201 -19.57 -0.17 5.27
C GLU A 201 -18.06 0.00 5.06
N TYR A 202 -17.28 -0.37 6.06
CA TYR A 202 -15.84 -0.54 6.00
C TYR A 202 -15.55 -2.04 5.87
N CYS A 203 -15.40 -2.53 4.62
CA CYS A 203 -15.36 -3.96 4.31
C CYS A 203 -13.92 -4.47 4.35
N PHE A 204 -13.63 -5.44 5.23
CA PHE A 204 -12.30 -6.01 5.37
C PHE A 204 -11.92 -6.86 4.16
N ILE A 205 -10.68 -6.70 3.69
CA ILE A 205 -10.11 -7.50 2.59
C ILE A 205 -9.45 -8.73 3.21
N GLU A 206 -10.06 -9.89 2.98
CA GLU A 206 -9.51 -11.17 3.42
C GLU A 206 -8.90 -11.92 2.23
N HIS A 207 -7.68 -12.44 2.39
CA HIS A 207 -6.99 -13.19 1.35
C HIS A 207 -6.08 -14.25 1.95
N HIS A 208 -6.34 -15.53 1.63
CA HIS A 208 -5.57 -16.68 2.13
C HIS A 208 -5.33 -16.65 3.66
N GLY A 209 -6.36 -16.32 4.44
CA GLY A 209 -6.30 -16.28 5.90
C GLY A 209 -5.59 -15.07 6.49
N LEU A 210 -5.31 -14.04 5.70
CA LEU A 210 -4.81 -12.73 6.16
C LEU A 210 -5.83 -11.65 5.88
N THR A 211 -6.02 -10.75 6.83
CA THR A 211 -6.67 -9.47 6.58
C THR A 211 -5.63 -8.50 6.02
N LEU A 212 -5.78 -8.14 4.75
CA LEU A 212 -4.85 -7.24 4.06
C LEU A 212 -5.14 -5.77 4.30
N GLY A 213 -6.41 -5.43 4.59
CA GLY A 213 -6.85 -4.06 4.66
C GLY A 213 -8.36 -3.93 4.60
N ALA A 214 -8.87 -2.85 4.00
CA ALA A 214 -10.30 -2.65 3.81
C ALA A 214 -10.63 -1.85 2.54
N ILE A 215 -11.90 -1.94 2.12
CA ILE A 215 -12.51 -1.12 1.07
C ILE A 215 -13.64 -0.31 1.70
N ALA A 216 -13.62 1.00 1.49
CA ALA A 216 -14.62 1.93 2.00
C ALA A 216 -14.96 3.03 0.98
N GLY A 217 -16.04 3.75 1.23
CA GLY A 217 -16.42 4.92 0.45
C GLY A 217 -15.47 6.10 0.67
N THR A 218 -15.24 6.90 -0.39
CA THR A 218 -14.56 8.20 -0.24
C THR A 218 -15.43 9.17 0.55
N MET A 219 -14.81 10.06 1.31
CA MET A 219 -15.50 11.18 1.93
C MET A 219 -15.53 12.37 0.96
N GLY A 220 -16.72 12.77 0.53
CA GLY A 220 -16.90 13.88 -0.41
C GLY A 220 -16.43 13.55 -1.83
N GLU A 221 -15.92 14.55 -2.55
CA GLU A 221 -15.52 14.46 -3.96
C GLU A 221 -14.06 14.00 -4.17
N GLN A 222 -13.49 13.26 -3.23
CA GLN A 222 -12.12 12.78 -3.38
C GLN A 222 -12.05 11.68 -4.45
N PRO A 223 -10.99 11.66 -5.28
CA PRO A 223 -10.77 10.57 -6.23
C PRO A 223 -10.51 9.26 -5.50
N SER A 224 -10.88 8.15 -6.13
CA SER A 224 -10.56 6.82 -5.61
C SER A 224 -9.06 6.61 -5.55
N HIS A 225 -8.57 6.12 -4.41
CA HIS A 225 -7.14 5.91 -4.19
C HIS A 225 -6.87 4.87 -3.12
N TRP A 226 -5.66 4.32 -3.16
CA TRP A 226 -5.11 3.48 -2.10
C TRP A 226 -4.36 4.33 -1.07
N ARG A 227 -4.60 4.04 0.23
CA ARG A 227 -3.86 4.57 1.37
C ARG A 227 -3.16 3.43 2.08
N PHE A 228 -1.87 3.62 2.39
CA PHE A 228 -1.04 2.62 3.04
C PHE A 228 -0.62 3.09 4.42
N TYR A 229 -0.82 2.22 5.42
CA TYR A 229 -0.53 2.52 6.81
C TYR A 229 0.78 1.84 7.21
N PHE A 230 1.81 2.61 7.47
CA PHE A 230 3.11 2.09 7.90
C PHE A 230 3.18 2.03 9.41
N ARG A 231 3.65 0.89 9.94
CA ARG A 231 3.70 0.68 11.38
C ARG A 231 4.88 1.38 12.03
N VAL A 232 4.58 2.19 13.03
CA VAL A 232 5.55 2.92 13.87
C VAL A 232 5.41 2.51 15.34
N PRO A 233 6.47 2.69 16.17
CA PRO A 233 6.38 2.37 17.59
C PRO A 233 5.37 3.21 18.37
N SER A 234 5.24 4.49 18.05
CA SER A 234 4.32 5.44 18.67
C SER A 234 3.87 6.47 17.65
N VAL A 235 2.57 6.53 17.43
CA VAL A 235 1.94 7.50 16.53
C VAL A 235 2.08 8.93 17.06
N GLY A 236 1.98 9.11 18.38
CA GLY A 236 2.13 10.43 19.00
C GLY A 236 3.54 11.01 18.80
N LYS A 237 4.59 10.18 18.94
CA LYS A 237 5.97 10.61 18.64
C LYS A 237 6.17 10.88 17.15
N ALA A 238 5.68 9.97 16.31
CA ALA A 238 5.79 10.13 14.85
C ALA A 238 5.11 11.40 14.36
N LYS A 239 3.93 11.77 14.91
CA LYS A 239 3.24 13.03 14.61
C LYS A 239 4.15 14.24 14.83
N GLY A 240 4.82 14.32 15.99
CA GLY A 240 5.74 15.42 16.27
C GLY A 240 6.91 15.49 15.28
N VAL A 241 7.42 14.33 14.85
CA VAL A 241 8.48 14.26 13.83
C VAL A 241 7.96 14.71 12.47
N VAL A 242 6.75 14.27 12.06
CA VAL A 242 6.11 14.72 10.81
C VAL A 242 6.06 16.25 10.74
N GLU A 243 5.53 16.89 11.79
CA GLU A 243 5.41 18.36 11.85
C GLU A 243 6.80 19.04 11.83
N ALA A 244 7.75 18.53 12.60
CA ALA A 244 9.11 19.06 12.65
C ALA A 244 9.89 18.91 11.33
N LYS A 245 9.53 17.93 10.50
CA LYS A 245 10.14 17.64 9.19
C LYS A 245 9.37 18.26 8.02
N GLY A 246 8.41 19.15 8.29
CA GLY A 246 7.68 19.89 7.25
C GLY A 246 6.50 19.15 6.63
N GLY A 247 6.13 17.98 7.14
CA GLY A 247 4.89 17.31 6.77
C GLY A 247 3.68 17.93 7.46
N LYS A 248 2.50 17.60 7.00
CA LYS A 248 1.23 18.10 7.52
C LYS A 248 0.36 16.94 8.01
N ILE A 249 -0.17 17.06 9.23
CA ILE A 249 -1.18 16.12 9.73
C ILE A 249 -2.55 16.53 9.20
N VAL A 250 -3.24 15.56 8.61
CA VAL A 250 -4.60 15.71 8.06
C VAL A 250 -5.63 15.16 9.03
N MET A 251 -5.34 14.01 9.68
CA MET A 251 -6.24 13.36 10.61
C MET A 251 -5.45 12.65 11.72
N GLY A 252 -6.03 12.60 12.89
CA GLY A 252 -5.49 11.86 14.04
C GLY A 252 -4.59 12.71 14.98
N PRO A 253 -3.98 12.08 15.99
CA PRO A 253 -4.10 10.65 16.36
C PRO A 253 -5.53 10.24 16.71
N MET A 254 -5.95 9.08 16.23
CA MET A 254 -7.26 8.50 16.48
C MET A 254 -7.10 7.03 16.80
N GLU A 255 -7.76 6.56 17.87
CA GLU A 255 -7.77 5.14 18.22
C GLU A 255 -8.62 4.35 17.20
N VAL A 256 -8.14 3.16 16.85
CA VAL A 256 -8.85 2.21 15.98
C VAL A 256 -9.10 0.90 16.74
N PRO A 257 -10.05 0.06 16.30
CA PRO A 257 -10.27 -1.24 16.92
C PRO A 257 -8.95 -2.03 17.08
N GLY A 258 -8.76 -2.64 18.26
CA GLY A 258 -7.50 -3.33 18.62
C GLY A 258 -6.52 -2.47 19.42
N GLY A 259 -6.85 -1.19 19.72
CA GLY A 259 -6.09 -0.32 20.62
C GLY A 259 -4.81 0.25 20.03
N ASP A 260 -4.66 0.18 18.70
CA ASP A 260 -3.68 0.99 17.99
C ASP A 260 -4.27 2.36 17.65
N HIS A 261 -3.40 3.30 17.31
CA HIS A 261 -3.77 4.64 16.89
C HIS A 261 -3.29 4.87 15.45
N ILE A 262 -3.97 5.74 14.73
CA ILE A 262 -3.58 6.13 13.38
C ILE A 262 -3.40 7.64 13.26
N VAL A 263 -2.54 8.01 12.30
CA VAL A 263 -2.39 9.37 11.80
C VAL A 263 -2.36 9.32 10.28
N ILE A 264 -3.06 10.23 9.63
CA ILE A 264 -2.97 10.47 8.20
C ILE A 264 -2.29 11.82 7.99
N GLY A 265 -1.35 11.87 7.08
CA GLY A 265 -0.57 13.07 6.79
C GLY A 265 -0.21 13.21 5.32
N ILE A 266 0.34 14.37 5.01
CA ILE A 266 0.92 14.70 3.70
C ILE A 266 2.41 14.98 3.94
N ASP A 267 3.27 14.36 3.17
CA ASP A 267 4.71 14.60 3.24
C ASP A 267 5.08 15.96 2.60
N PRO A 268 6.32 16.45 2.75
CA PRO A 268 6.73 17.73 2.19
C PRO A 268 6.65 17.83 0.66
N GLN A 269 6.59 16.71 -0.05
CA GLN A 269 6.48 16.63 -1.50
C GLN A 269 5.04 16.51 -1.98
N GLY A 270 4.08 16.32 -1.06
CA GLY A 270 2.64 16.25 -1.36
C GLY A 270 2.06 14.84 -1.43
N ALA A 271 2.85 13.80 -1.09
CA ALA A 271 2.33 12.44 -1.02
C ALA A 271 1.55 12.22 0.28
N GLU A 272 0.32 11.71 0.16
CA GLU A 272 -0.44 11.23 1.33
C GLU A 272 0.21 9.94 1.87
N PHE A 273 0.28 9.83 3.18
CA PHE A 273 0.71 8.63 3.90
C PHE A 273 -0.12 8.44 5.16
N ALA A 274 -0.13 7.21 5.68
CA ALA A 274 -0.71 6.95 6.98
C ALA A 274 0.26 6.16 7.88
N LEU A 275 0.13 6.36 9.18
CA LEU A 275 0.90 5.67 10.21
C LEU A 275 -0.06 4.95 11.15
N VAL A 276 0.37 3.80 11.65
CA VAL A 276 -0.35 3.02 12.66
C VAL A 276 0.63 2.54 13.73
N GLY A 277 0.19 2.56 14.99
CA GLY A 277 1.01 2.11 16.12
C GLY A 277 0.38 2.44 17.46
N LYS A 278 1.15 2.33 18.54
CA LYS A 278 0.67 2.73 19.87
C LYS A 278 0.56 4.26 19.97
N ALA A 279 -0.20 4.72 20.96
CA ALA A 279 -0.41 6.14 21.24
C ALA A 279 0.89 6.93 21.40
#